data_8c9f13a83997633a720342f0ab9a874e
#
_entry.id   8c9f13a83997633a720342f0ab9a874e
#
_cell.length_a   1.000
_cell.length_b   1.000
_cell.length_c   1.000
_cell.angle_alpha   90.00
_cell.angle_beta   90.00
_cell.angle_gamma   90.00
#
_symmetry.space_group_name_H-M   'P 1'
#
loop_
_entity.id
_entity.type
_entity.pdbx_description
1 polymer ?
#
loop_
_entity_poly.entity_id
_entity_poly.type
_entity_poly.pdbx_seq_one_letter_code
_entity_poly.pdbx_strand_id
1 'polypeptide(L)'
;MDNIKLQEKLDRIESLLLGSKKVLTLEEACHYTGISRSYLYKLTSAGIIPHSKPNGKMIFFDIDRLNQWLLRNDRKSKSELQKQALDYVLKKR
;
A
#
# COMPACT_ATOMS: atom_id res chain seq x y z
N MET A 1 -6.46 -22.74 20.22
CA MET A 1 -7.60 -22.10 19.57
C MET A 1 -7.52 -20.57 19.61
N ASP A 2 -7.19 -20.04 20.76
CA ASP A 2 -7.08 -18.59 20.93
C ASP A 2 -5.81 -18.03 20.32
N ASN A 3 -4.83 -18.88 20.00
CA ASN A 3 -3.57 -18.44 19.41
C ASN A 3 -3.74 -17.83 18.03
N ILE A 4 -4.66 -18.37 17.23
CA ILE A 4 -4.90 -17.85 15.89
C ILE A 4 -5.56 -16.46 15.96
N LYS A 5 -6.56 -16.31 16.83
CA LYS A 5 -7.23 -15.01 17.02
C LYS A 5 -6.28 -13.97 17.62
N LEU A 6 -5.44 -14.40 18.56
CA LEU A 6 -4.45 -13.51 19.15
C LEU A 6 -3.44 -13.06 18.10
N GLN A 7 -2.98 -13.97 17.25
CA GLN A 7 -2.04 -13.65 16.18
C GLN A 7 -2.66 -12.66 15.19
N GLU A 8 -3.91 -12.85 14.82
CA GLU A 8 -4.61 -11.93 13.93
C GLU A 8 -4.72 -10.53 14.53
N LYS A 9 -5.01 -10.44 15.83
CA LYS A 9 -5.09 -9.15 16.52
C LYS A 9 -3.72 -8.47 16.59
N LEU A 10 -2.66 -9.23 16.86
CA LEU A 10 -1.31 -8.71 16.89
C LEU A 10 -0.87 -8.19 15.52
N ASP A 11 -1.18 -8.94 14.46
CA ASP A 11 -0.87 -8.52 13.10
C ASP A 11 -1.61 -7.23 12.74
N ARG A 12 -2.86 -7.10 13.15
CA ARG A 12 -3.64 -5.89 12.92
C ARG A 12 -3.07 -4.69 13.64
N ILE A 13 -2.69 -4.86 14.90
CA ILE A 13 -2.06 -3.79 15.70
C ILE A 13 -0.75 -3.37 15.07
N GLU A 14 0.07 -4.33 14.66
CA GLU A 14 1.34 -4.07 13.99
C GLU A 14 1.13 -3.25 12.71
N SER A 15 0.16 -3.63 11.90
CA SER A 15 -0.16 -2.90 10.67
C SER A 15 -0.59 -1.46 10.96
N LEU A 16 -1.39 -1.25 12.00
CA LEU A 16 -1.82 0.09 12.40
C LEU A 16 -0.64 0.94 12.85
N LEU A 17 0.29 0.36 13.61
CA LEU A 17 1.49 1.06 14.07
C LEU A 17 2.40 1.41 12.88
N LEU A 18 2.55 0.50 11.93
CA LEU A 18 3.35 0.75 10.73
C LEU A 18 2.77 1.88 9.89
N GLY A 19 1.45 2.01 9.87
CA GLY A 19 0.79 3.09 9.15
C GLY A 19 1.12 4.48 9.66
N SER A 20 1.64 4.59 10.91
CA SER A 20 2.06 5.87 11.48
C SER A 20 3.50 6.23 11.13
N LYS A 21 4.29 5.30 10.61
CA LYS A 21 5.66 5.57 10.19
C LYS A 21 5.68 6.22 8.82
N LYS A 22 6.70 7.03 8.59
CA LYS A 22 6.87 7.70 7.30
C LYS A 22 7.73 6.87 6.34
N VAL A 23 8.68 6.11 6.87
CA VAL A 23 9.60 5.28 6.09
C VAL A 23 9.50 3.85 6.59
N LEU A 24 9.33 2.91 5.66
CA LEU A 24 9.19 1.49 5.96
C LEU A 24 10.35 0.70 5.39
N THR A 25 10.83 -0.31 6.14
CA THR A 25 11.73 -1.31 5.60
C THR A 25 10.96 -2.28 4.70
N LEU A 26 11.68 -3.16 3.99
CA LEU A 26 11.05 -4.18 3.16
C LEU A 26 10.08 -5.06 3.98
N GLU A 27 10.52 -5.51 5.15
CA GLU A 27 9.70 -6.35 6.00
C GLU A 27 8.47 -5.60 6.52
N GLU A 28 8.68 -4.35 6.94
CA GLU A 28 7.57 -3.53 7.40
C GLU A 28 6.56 -3.27 6.27
N ALA A 29 7.06 -3.05 5.06
CA ALA A 29 6.19 -2.88 3.89
C ALA A 29 5.39 -4.15 3.60
N CYS A 30 5.99 -5.34 3.78
CA CYS A 30 5.27 -6.60 3.62
C CYS A 30 4.09 -6.69 4.60
N HIS A 31 4.32 -6.36 5.86
CA HIS A 31 3.26 -6.36 6.87
C HIS A 31 2.20 -5.31 6.58
N TYR A 32 2.64 -4.13 6.17
CA TYR A 32 1.73 -3.02 5.90
C TYR A 32 0.84 -3.29 4.69
N THR A 33 1.40 -3.83 3.62
CA THR A 33 0.67 -4.05 2.36
C THR A 33 0.00 -5.41 2.29
N GLY A 34 0.48 -6.39 3.05
CA GLY A 34 0.04 -7.78 2.91
C GLY A 34 0.64 -8.50 1.71
N ILE A 35 1.58 -7.87 1.01
CA ILE A 35 2.26 -8.49 -0.13
C ILE A 35 3.40 -9.36 0.41
N SER A 36 3.61 -10.53 -0.21
CA SER A 36 4.68 -11.42 0.20
C SER A 36 6.04 -10.78 -0.05
N ARG A 37 7.03 -11.17 0.76
CA ARG A 37 8.38 -10.63 0.65
C ARG A 37 8.99 -10.88 -0.74
N SER A 38 8.83 -12.07 -1.26
CA SER A 38 9.39 -12.42 -2.57
C SER A 38 8.75 -11.62 -3.70
N TYR A 39 7.44 -11.42 -3.62
CA TYR A 39 6.74 -10.63 -4.64
C TYR A 39 7.13 -9.15 -4.55
N LEU A 40 7.17 -8.61 -3.34
CA LEU A 40 7.55 -7.22 -3.12
C LEU A 40 8.99 -6.98 -3.59
N TYR A 41 9.89 -7.92 -3.33
CA TYR A 41 11.27 -7.85 -3.81
C TYR A 41 11.31 -7.83 -5.34
N LYS A 42 10.52 -8.66 -6.00
CA LYS A 42 10.42 -8.66 -7.46
C LYS A 42 9.96 -7.32 -8.00
N LEU A 43 8.99 -6.71 -7.36
CA LEU A 43 8.49 -5.40 -7.78
C LEU A 43 9.56 -4.32 -7.66
N THR A 44 10.37 -4.36 -6.60
CA THR A 44 11.46 -3.40 -6.44
C THR A 44 12.57 -3.65 -7.46
N SER A 45 12.92 -4.91 -7.70
CA SER A 45 13.96 -5.27 -8.68
C SER A 45 13.57 -4.87 -10.09
N ALA A 46 12.29 -4.95 -10.42
CA ALA A 46 11.77 -4.55 -11.72
C ALA A 46 11.56 -3.04 -11.85
N GLY A 47 11.71 -2.29 -10.76
CA GLY A 47 11.50 -0.85 -10.75
C GLY A 47 10.05 -0.45 -10.91
N ILE A 48 9.12 -1.35 -10.56
CA ILE A 48 7.69 -1.10 -10.72
C ILE A 48 7.12 -0.32 -9.54
N ILE A 49 7.66 -0.56 -8.34
CA ILE A 49 7.16 0.07 -7.12
C ILE A 49 8.15 1.13 -6.62
N PRO A 50 7.67 2.30 -6.19
CA PRO A 50 8.58 3.33 -5.67
C PRO A 50 9.29 2.86 -4.40
N HIS A 51 10.61 2.94 -4.43
CA HIS A 51 11.44 2.52 -3.30
C HIS A 51 12.77 3.26 -3.35
N SER A 52 13.56 3.14 -2.28
CA SER A 52 14.88 3.74 -2.17
C SER A 52 15.88 2.70 -1.69
N LYS A 53 17.11 2.79 -2.18
CA LYS A 53 18.25 1.97 -1.75
C LYS A 53 19.43 2.90 -1.45
N PRO A 54 19.39 3.59 -0.30
CA PRO A 54 20.42 4.61 -0.03
C PRO A 54 21.84 4.06 -0.04
N ASN A 55 22.04 2.82 0.38
CA ASN A 55 23.36 2.17 0.39
C ASN A 55 23.49 1.08 -0.68
N GLY A 56 22.53 0.98 -1.59
CA GLY A 56 22.52 -0.07 -2.60
C GLY A 56 22.21 -1.46 -2.09
N LYS A 57 21.93 -1.61 -0.79
CA LYS A 57 21.67 -2.93 -0.17
C LYS A 57 20.31 -3.02 0.49
N MET A 58 19.93 -2.02 1.28
CA MET A 58 18.68 -2.04 2.01
C MET A 58 17.61 -1.29 1.25
N ILE A 59 16.40 -1.87 1.22
CA ILE A 59 15.27 -1.28 0.52
C ILE A 59 14.37 -0.58 1.53
N PHE A 60 14.01 0.68 1.21
CA PHE A 60 13.10 1.48 2.02
C PHE A 60 11.97 2.02 1.16
N PHE A 61 10.84 2.26 1.78
CA PHE A 61 9.65 2.78 1.12
C PHE A 61 9.17 4.04 1.83
N ASP A 62 8.87 5.08 1.06
CA ASP A 62 8.14 6.24 1.55
C ASP A 62 6.67 5.86 1.61
N ILE A 63 6.05 5.96 2.79
CA ILE A 63 4.68 5.49 2.98
C ILE A 63 3.69 6.25 2.09
N ASP A 64 3.90 7.53 1.86
CA ASP A 64 2.99 8.32 1.02
C ASP A 64 3.05 7.83 -0.43
N ARG A 65 4.25 7.63 -0.95
CA ARG A 65 4.43 7.10 -2.30
C ARG A 65 3.93 5.68 -2.42
N LEU A 66 4.16 4.87 -1.39
CA LEU A 66 3.67 3.50 -1.36
C LEU A 66 2.15 3.47 -1.38
N ASN A 67 1.50 4.33 -0.61
CA ASN A 67 0.05 4.44 -0.59
C ASN A 67 -0.49 4.87 -1.96
N GLN A 68 0.14 5.83 -2.61
CA GLN A 68 -0.25 6.25 -3.94
C GLN A 68 -0.13 5.11 -4.94
N TRP A 69 0.94 4.34 -4.84
CA TRP A 69 1.14 3.19 -5.71
C TRP A 69 0.10 2.10 -5.45
N LEU A 70 -0.21 1.82 -4.18
CA LEU A 70 -1.20 0.82 -3.81
C LEU A 70 -2.59 1.20 -4.32
N LEU A 71 -2.90 2.48 -4.37
CA LEU A 71 -4.20 2.97 -4.77
C LEU A 71 -4.30 3.32 -6.25
N ARG A 72 -3.23 3.10 -7.02
CA ARG A 72 -3.28 3.30 -8.47
C ARG A 72 -4.28 2.33 -9.09
N ASN A 73 -4.88 2.70 -10.19
CA ASN A 73 -5.91 1.91 -10.85
C ASN A 73 -7.11 1.65 -9.94
N ASP A 74 -7.41 2.63 -9.09
CA ASP A 74 -8.54 2.55 -8.17
C ASP A 74 -9.81 2.27 -8.95
N ARG A 75 -10.55 1.24 -8.53
CA ARG A 75 -11.83 0.87 -9.13
C ARG A 75 -12.95 1.43 -8.29
N LYS A 76 -13.54 2.49 -8.80
CA LYS A 76 -14.61 3.16 -8.08
C LYS A 76 -15.89 2.33 -8.12
N SER A 77 -16.71 2.49 -7.11
CA SER A 77 -18.00 1.84 -7.05
C SER A 77 -18.90 2.39 -8.17
N LYS A 78 -19.96 1.65 -8.50
CA LYS A 78 -20.91 2.06 -9.52
C LYS A 78 -21.52 3.43 -9.20
N SER A 79 -21.82 3.69 -7.94
CA SER A 79 -22.39 4.97 -7.51
C SER A 79 -21.40 6.11 -7.68
N GLU A 80 -20.12 5.87 -7.37
CA GLU A 80 -19.07 6.88 -7.56
C GLU A 80 -18.85 7.21 -9.02
N LEU A 81 -18.88 6.19 -9.90
CA LEU A 81 -18.74 6.40 -11.33
C LEU A 81 -19.90 7.21 -11.89
N GLN A 82 -21.12 6.92 -11.45
CA GLN A 82 -22.31 7.68 -11.86
C GLN A 82 -22.21 9.13 -11.43
N LYS A 83 -21.77 9.36 -10.20
CA LYS A 83 -21.59 10.71 -9.69
C LYS A 83 -20.54 11.48 -10.49
N GLN A 84 -19.42 10.85 -10.79
CA GLN A 84 -18.38 11.47 -11.61
C GLN A 84 -18.88 11.81 -13.02
N ALA A 85 -19.63 10.92 -13.63
CA ALA A 85 -20.19 11.15 -14.96
C ALA A 85 -21.14 12.33 -14.95
N LEU A 86 -21.97 12.43 -13.92
CA LEU A 86 -22.90 13.55 -13.77
C LEU A 86 -22.15 14.87 -13.57
N ASP A 87 -21.13 14.88 -12.70
CA ASP A 87 -20.32 16.07 -12.47
C ASP A 87 -19.63 16.53 -13.75
N TYR A 88 -19.12 15.59 -14.55
CA TYR A 88 -18.48 15.90 -15.82
C TYR A 88 -19.45 16.57 -16.78
N VAL A 89 -20.65 16.04 -16.89
CA VAL A 89 -21.68 16.61 -17.77
C VAL A 89 -22.06 18.02 -17.32
N LEU A 90 -22.21 18.23 -16.01
CA LEU A 90 -22.56 19.53 -15.47
C LEU A 90 -21.44 20.56 -15.63
N LYS A 91 -20.19 20.14 -15.57
CA LYS A 91 -19.04 21.04 -15.72
C LYS A 91 -18.76 21.43 -17.17
N LYS A 92 -19.32 20.73 -18.11
CA LYS A 92 -19.02 20.94 -19.53
C LYS A 92 -19.85 22.04 -20.19
N ARG A 93 -20.60 22.77 -19.42
CA ARG A 93 -21.37 23.89 -19.96
C ARG A 93 -20.49 25.14 -20.14
#